data_5544404c8d854c3322df3ce8ed2df57a
#
_entry.id   5544404c8d854c3322df3ce8ed2df57a
#
_cell.length_a   1.000
_cell.length_b   1.000
_cell.length_c   1.000
_cell.angle_alpha   90.00
_cell.angle_beta   90.00
_cell.angle_gamma   90.00
#
_symmetry.space_group_name_H-M   'P 1'
#
loop_
_entity.id
_entity.type
_entity.pdbx_description
1 polymer ?
#
loop_
_entity_poly.entity_id
_entity_poly.type
_entity_poly.pdbx_seq_one_letter_code
_entity_poly.pdbx_strand_id
1 'polypeptide(L)'
;SCESTQLCQLFENIPGVSFFVKDKEFRLMYMTEKFLPRIGLGSNKELYGKTDFDLFPPRLAEHFRRDDRSVMDSQKPLLNIIELVFNSQGLPDWFLTNKYPLKSRNGEVVGVIGSVRPYADKDNLSKIGDLKWERDDEIGRAVDYIRNNFRANIAIADLVDISGLNHRKLHRGFIELFGIAPMQFITRTRIEAACDDLLSTGKKLAQVAVDNGF
;
A
#
# COMPACT_ATOMS: atom_id res chain seq x y z
N SER A 1 13.44 -12.67 25.72
CA SER A 1 14.44 -12.74 24.83
C SER A 1 14.54 -13.91 23.86
N CYS A 2 14.62 -15.20 24.22
CA CYS A 2 14.68 -16.28 23.21
C CYS A 2 13.32 -16.49 22.51
N GLU A 3 12.22 -16.38 23.22
CA GLU A 3 10.86 -16.52 22.70
C GLU A 3 10.49 -15.45 21.67
N SER A 4 10.97 -14.21 21.85
CA SER A 4 10.73 -13.12 20.89
C SER A 4 11.42 -13.38 19.54
N THR A 5 12.60 -14.01 19.56
CA THR A 5 13.34 -14.34 18.35
C THR A 5 12.63 -15.43 17.52
N GLN A 6 12.03 -16.42 18.17
CA GLN A 6 11.30 -17.50 17.50
C GLN A 6 10.01 -16.99 16.83
N LEU A 7 9.26 -16.10 17.49
CA LEU A 7 8.09 -15.48 16.90
C LEU A 7 8.44 -14.61 15.68
N CYS A 8 9.53 -13.84 15.76
CA CYS A 8 10.01 -13.08 14.60
C CYS A 8 10.40 -14.01 13.45
N GLN A 9 11.10 -15.10 13.73
CA GLN A 9 11.43 -16.11 12.71
C GLN A 9 10.19 -16.77 12.08
N LEU A 10 9.15 -17.02 12.89
CA LEU A 10 7.88 -17.52 12.36
C LEU A 10 7.26 -16.51 11.39
N PHE A 11 7.21 -15.23 11.77
CA PHE A 11 6.65 -14.18 10.92
C PHE A 11 7.43 -13.98 9.62
N GLU A 12 8.76 -14.11 9.67
CA GLU A 12 9.60 -14.05 8.45
C GLU A 12 9.29 -15.15 7.45
N ASN A 13 8.82 -16.31 7.92
CA ASN A 13 8.62 -17.49 7.09
C ASN A 13 7.16 -17.69 6.63
N ILE A 14 6.21 -16.82 6.96
CA ILE A 14 4.84 -16.91 6.45
C ILE A 14 4.80 -16.42 5.00
N PRO A 15 4.48 -17.28 4.03
CA PRO A 15 4.45 -16.87 2.62
C PRO A 15 3.41 -15.79 2.36
N GLY A 16 3.79 -14.77 1.60
CA GLY A 16 2.88 -13.72 1.14
C GLY A 16 2.37 -12.76 2.23
N VAL A 17 2.79 -12.92 3.49
CA VAL A 17 2.39 -12.03 4.58
C VAL A 17 3.62 -11.38 5.17
N SER A 18 3.54 -10.09 5.43
CA SER A 18 4.53 -9.32 6.18
C SER A 18 3.90 -8.76 7.45
N PHE A 19 4.71 -8.55 8.47
CA PHE A 19 4.27 -8.05 9.76
C PHE A 19 5.02 -6.78 10.12
N PHE A 20 4.37 -5.90 10.85
CA PHE A 20 5.00 -4.71 11.42
C PHE A 20 4.58 -4.52 12.88
N VAL A 21 5.43 -3.84 13.63
CA VAL A 21 5.17 -3.44 15.02
C VAL A 21 5.52 -1.97 15.17
N LYS A 22 4.63 -1.21 15.79
CA LYS A 22 4.84 0.20 16.19
C LYS A 22 4.64 0.34 17.69
N ASP A 23 5.40 1.25 18.29
CA ASP A 23 5.22 1.64 19.69
C ASP A 23 4.05 2.64 19.88
N LYS A 24 3.84 3.09 21.10
CA LYS A 24 2.77 4.05 21.45
C LYS A 24 2.96 5.44 20.84
N GLU A 25 4.17 5.79 20.45
CA GLU A 25 4.51 7.00 19.70
C GLU A 25 4.43 6.80 18.17
N PHE A 26 3.93 5.62 17.74
CA PHE A 26 3.81 5.20 16.34
C PHE A 26 5.14 5.09 15.59
N ARG A 27 6.24 4.85 16.32
CA ARG A 27 7.53 4.57 15.70
C ARG A 27 7.61 3.09 15.36
N LEU A 28 8.13 2.80 14.19
CA LEU A 28 8.36 1.44 13.72
C LEU A 28 9.47 0.78 14.54
N MET A 29 9.15 -0.34 15.14
CA MET A 29 10.04 -1.15 15.97
C MET A 29 10.52 -2.39 15.22
N TYR A 30 9.71 -2.89 14.30
CA TYR A 30 9.99 -4.08 13.52
C TYR A 30 9.13 -4.10 12.27
N MET A 31 9.68 -4.68 11.20
CA MET A 31 8.97 -5.08 10.00
C MET A 31 9.63 -6.32 9.42
N THR A 32 8.85 -7.24 8.85
CA THR A 32 9.36 -8.42 8.16
C THR A 32 10.39 -8.03 7.11
N GLU A 33 11.58 -8.62 7.14
CA GLU A 33 12.73 -8.19 6.33
C GLU A 33 12.46 -8.18 4.83
N LYS A 34 11.68 -9.15 4.32
CA LYS A 34 11.28 -9.19 2.90
C LYS A 34 10.44 -8.00 2.43
N PHE A 35 9.85 -7.21 3.36
CA PHE A 35 9.09 -6.00 3.02
C PHE A 35 9.95 -4.73 2.95
N LEU A 36 11.09 -4.72 3.66
CA LEU A 36 11.96 -3.54 3.79
C LEU A 36 12.43 -2.97 2.44
N PRO A 37 12.89 -3.79 1.46
CA PRO A 37 13.28 -3.26 0.16
C PRO A 37 12.17 -2.53 -0.57
N ARG A 38 10.90 -2.91 -0.34
CA ARG A 38 9.74 -2.24 -0.93
C ARG A 38 9.63 -0.79 -0.49
N ILE A 39 9.96 -0.50 0.76
CA ILE A 39 9.93 0.85 1.32
C ILE A 39 11.30 1.54 1.30
N GLY A 40 12.25 1.01 0.52
CA GLY A 40 13.58 1.60 0.31
C GLY A 40 14.56 1.42 1.46
N LEU A 41 14.35 0.41 2.33
CA LEU A 41 15.22 0.10 3.46
C LEU A 41 15.91 -1.24 3.28
N GLY A 42 17.15 -1.35 3.79
CA GLY A 42 17.94 -2.58 3.74
C GLY A 42 17.87 -3.44 5.01
N SER A 43 17.44 -2.85 6.13
CA SER A 43 17.46 -3.56 7.42
C SER A 43 16.49 -2.96 8.44
N ASN A 44 16.13 -3.76 9.45
CA ASN A 44 15.37 -3.27 10.61
C ASN A 44 16.15 -2.25 11.46
N LYS A 45 17.49 -2.17 11.33
CA LYS A 45 18.28 -1.11 11.97
C LYS A 45 17.98 0.26 11.39
N GLU A 46 17.78 0.33 10.07
CA GLU A 46 17.41 1.56 9.39
C GLU A 46 15.95 1.95 9.64
N LEU A 47 15.08 0.95 9.86
CA LEU A 47 13.66 1.13 10.16
C LEU A 47 13.43 1.66 11.57
N TYR A 48 14.20 1.14 12.55
CA TYR A 48 13.94 1.33 13.98
C TYR A 48 13.83 2.80 14.37
N GLY A 49 12.72 3.16 14.99
CA GLY A 49 12.43 4.50 15.45
C GLY A 49 11.86 5.47 14.40
N LYS A 50 11.84 5.09 13.12
CA LYS A 50 11.18 5.88 12.07
C LYS A 50 9.66 5.83 12.24
N THR A 51 9.01 6.88 11.76
CA THR A 51 7.55 6.95 11.64
C THR A 51 7.11 6.80 10.19
N ASP A 52 5.81 6.65 9.96
CA ASP A 52 5.28 6.63 8.60
C ASP A 52 5.63 7.90 7.80
N PHE A 53 5.76 9.05 8.49
CA PHE A 53 6.12 10.33 7.86
C PHE A 53 7.56 10.38 7.35
N ASP A 54 8.43 9.51 7.85
CA ASP A 54 9.82 9.39 7.39
C ASP A 54 9.93 8.50 6.13
N LEU A 55 8.90 7.72 5.83
CA LEU A 55 8.93 6.67 4.81
C LEU A 55 7.93 6.90 3.67
N PHE A 56 6.83 7.60 3.93
CA PHE A 56 5.73 7.75 2.99
C PHE A 56 5.34 9.22 2.79
N PRO A 57 4.69 9.56 1.67
CA PRO A 57 4.12 10.88 1.46
C PRO A 57 3.21 11.29 2.64
N PRO A 58 3.22 12.57 3.05
CA PRO A 58 2.54 13.03 4.27
C PRO A 58 1.07 12.60 4.39
N ARG A 59 0.30 12.70 3.30
CA ARG A 59 -1.13 12.32 3.31
C ARG A 59 -1.34 10.84 3.55
N LEU A 60 -0.47 9.98 2.99
CA LEU A 60 -0.52 8.55 3.21
C LEU A 60 -0.10 8.19 4.64
N ALA A 61 0.98 8.81 5.12
CA ALA A 61 1.44 8.67 6.49
C ALA A 61 0.36 9.10 7.51
N GLU A 62 -0.37 10.17 7.20
CA GLU A 62 -1.47 10.63 8.03
C GLU A 62 -2.66 9.66 8.05
N HIS A 63 -2.95 9.00 6.91
CA HIS A 63 -3.94 7.93 6.84
C HIS A 63 -3.54 6.76 7.75
N PHE A 64 -2.31 6.26 7.63
CA PHE A 64 -1.81 5.19 8.49
C PHE A 64 -1.86 5.56 9.96
N ARG A 65 -1.44 6.79 10.30
CA ARG A 65 -1.46 7.33 11.66
C ARG A 65 -2.87 7.41 12.25
N ARG A 66 -3.87 7.81 11.46
CA ARG A 66 -5.27 7.87 11.88
C ARG A 66 -5.81 6.49 12.25
N ASP A 67 -5.51 5.50 11.42
CA ASP A 67 -5.93 4.12 11.66
C ASP A 67 -5.25 3.52 12.88
N ASP A 68 -3.94 3.72 13.03
CA ASP A 68 -3.18 3.27 14.19
C ASP A 68 -3.72 3.89 15.49
N ARG A 69 -4.03 5.19 15.46
CA ARG A 69 -4.65 5.90 16.59
C ARG A 69 -6.02 5.32 16.91
N SER A 70 -6.86 5.08 15.89
CA SER A 70 -8.17 4.46 16.08
C SER A 70 -8.09 3.10 16.77
N VAL A 71 -7.10 2.27 16.39
CA VAL A 71 -6.85 0.97 17.01
C VAL A 71 -6.42 1.12 18.46
N MET A 72 -5.54 2.06 18.77
CA MET A 72 -5.06 2.29 20.14
C MET A 72 -6.17 2.84 21.05
N ASP A 73 -6.92 3.83 20.57
CA ASP A 73 -7.97 4.50 21.35
C ASP A 73 -9.17 3.58 21.60
N SER A 74 -9.61 2.86 20.57
CA SER A 74 -10.74 1.92 20.67
C SER A 74 -10.37 0.61 21.35
N GLN A 75 -9.08 0.27 21.41
CA GLN A 75 -8.54 -1.04 21.83
C GLN A 75 -9.12 -2.22 21.03
N LYS A 76 -9.68 -1.97 19.85
CA LYS A 76 -10.27 -2.96 18.95
C LYS A 76 -9.41 -3.11 17.69
N PRO A 77 -9.35 -4.30 17.12
CA PRO A 77 -8.66 -4.49 15.85
C PRO A 77 -9.37 -3.77 14.71
N LEU A 78 -8.60 -3.30 13.75
CA LEU A 78 -9.07 -2.81 12.46
C LEU A 78 -8.65 -3.83 11.41
N LEU A 79 -9.63 -4.49 10.77
CA LEU A 79 -9.41 -5.67 9.94
C LEU A 79 -9.78 -5.41 8.49
N ASN A 80 -9.07 -6.11 7.61
CA ASN A 80 -9.32 -6.11 6.17
C ASN A 80 -9.30 -4.71 5.53
N ILE A 81 -8.41 -3.86 6.01
CA ILE A 81 -8.19 -2.54 5.41
C ILE A 81 -7.43 -2.73 4.10
N ILE A 82 -7.94 -2.13 3.03
CA ILE A 82 -7.18 -2.04 1.79
C ILE A 82 -6.36 -0.76 1.86
N GLU A 83 -5.04 -0.89 1.84
CA GLU A 83 -4.10 0.20 1.89
C GLU A 83 -3.24 0.26 0.64
N LEU A 84 -2.94 1.48 0.22
CA LEU A 84 -1.99 1.73 -0.86
C LEU A 84 -0.59 1.89 -0.24
N VAL A 85 0.35 1.07 -0.66
CA VAL A 85 1.76 1.18 -0.23
C VAL A 85 2.63 1.35 -1.47
N PHE A 86 3.52 2.34 -1.44
CA PHE A 86 4.46 2.55 -2.53
C PHE A 86 5.68 1.66 -2.38
N ASN A 87 6.15 1.14 -3.51
CA ASN A 87 7.45 0.49 -3.56
C ASN A 87 8.58 1.54 -3.63
N SER A 88 9.84 1.09 -3.54
CA SER A 88 11.02 1.95 -3.62
C SER A 88 11.16 2.73 -4.94
N GLN A 89 10.43 2.34 -5.97
CA GLN A 89 10.37 3.02 -7.27
C GLN A 89 9.22 4.05 -7.33
N GLY A 90 8.45 4.20 -6.23
CA GLY A 90 7.30 5.07 -6.16
C GLY A 90 6.08 4.56 -6.91
N LEU A 91 6.02 3.24 -7.18
CA LEU A 91 4.85 2.59 -7.77
C LEU A 91 3.89 2.15 -6.67
N PRO A 92 2.59 2.43 -6.81
CA PRO A 92 1.60 2.02 -5.84
C PRO A 92 1.27 0.55 -6.00
N ASP A 93 1.10 -0.12 -4.88
CA ASP A 93 0.58 -1.47 -4.82
C ASP A 93 -0.44 -1.60 -3.70
N TRP A 94 -1.44 -2.44 -3.91
CA TRP A 94 -2.52 -2.60 -2.95
C TRP A 94 -2.24 -3.74 -1.99
N PHE A 95 -2.48 -3.46 -0.71
CA PHE A 95 -2.31 -4.43 0.36
C PHE A 95 -3.57 -4.56 1.18
N LEU A 96 -3.82 -5.76 1.64
CA LEU A 96 -4.79 -6.03 2.69
C LEU A 96 -4.05 -6.02 4.03
N THR A 97 -4.45 -5.09 4.90
CA THR A 97 -3.82 -4.86 6.19
C THR A 97 -4.77 -5.17 7.32
N ASN A 98 -4.27 -5.79 8.37
CA ASN A 98 -4.96 -5.92 9.65
C ASN A 98 -4.11 -5.27 10.72
N LYS A 99 -4.74 -4.50 11.61
CA LYS A 99 -4.08 -3.81 12.72
C LYS A 99 -4.72 -4.22 14.04
N TYR A 100 -3.90 -4.55 15.01
CA TYR A 100 -4.32 -4.96 16.35
C TYR A 100 -3.64 -4.08 17.40
N PRO A 101 -4.33 -3.77 18.52
CA PRO A 101 -3.67 -3.12 19.66
C PRO A 101 -2.66 -4.10 20.26
N LEU A 102 -1.41 -3.67 20.34
CA LEU A 102 -0.36 -4.41 21.04
C LEU A 102 -0.49 -4.14 22.54
N LYS A 103 -0.75 -5.19 23.32
CA LYS A 103 -0.94 -5.09 24.76
C LYS A 103 0.26 -5.65 25.52
N SER A 104 0.63 -4.96 26.60
CA SER A 104 1.56 -5.46 27.60
C SER A 104 0.96 -6.61 28.40
N ARG A 105 1.77 -7.29 29.22
CA ARG A 105 1.29 -8.35 30.12
C ARG A 105 0.21 -7.85 31.11
N ASN A 106 0.22 -6.57 31.41
CA ASN A 106 -0.77 -5.94 32.32
C ASN A 106 -2.04 -5.48 31.58
N GLY A 107 -2.18 -5.77 30.29
CA GLY A 107 -3.33 -5.38 29.47
C GLY A 107 -3.30 -3.95 28.93
N GLU A 108 -2.27 -3.16 29.25
CA GLU A 108 -2.11 -1.80 28.74
C GLU A 108 -1.72 -1.81 27.26
N VAL A 109 -2.32 -0.94 26.45
CA VAL A 109 -1.95 -0.78 25.04
C VAL A 109 -0.62 -0.05 24.94
N VAL A 110 0.38 -0.72 24.36
CA VAL A 110 1.76 -0.23 24.23
C VAL A 110 2.16 0.03 22.79
N GLY A 111 1.24 -0.15 21.85
CA GLY A 111 1.49 0.07 20.42
C GLY A 111 0.48 -0.61 19.53
N VAL A 112 0.90 -0.79 18.28
CA VAL A 112 0.12 -1.47 17.22
C VAL A 112 0.97 -2.58 16.62
N ILE A 113 0.37 -3.74 16.40
CA ILE A 113 0.92 -4.81 15.57
C ILE A 113 0.01 -5.05 14.39
N GLY A 114 0.57 -5.23 13.22
CA GLY A 114 -0.22 -5.49 12.02
C GLY A 114 0.38 -6.51 11.09
N SER A 115 -0.47 -7.03 10.21
CA SER A 115 -0.09 -7.88 9.08
C SER A 115 -0.46 -7.20 7.79
N VAL A 116 0.40 -7.35 6.78
CA VAL A 116 0.26 -6.77 5.45
C VAL A 116 0.46 -7.89 4.44
N ARG A 117 -0.45 -8.07 3.51
CA ARG A 117 -0.31 -9.00 2.40
C ARG A 117 -0.73 -8.35 1.10
N PRO A 118 -0.12 -8.70 -0.05
CA PRO A 118 -0.57 -8.20 -1.34
C PRO A 118 -2.07 -8.49 -1.53
N TYR A 119 -2.78 -7.50 -2.03
CA TYR A 119 -4.17 -7.67 -2.40
C TYR A 119 -4.24 -8.33 -3.77
N ALA A 120 -4.31 -9.66 -3.79
CA ALA A 120 -4.17 -10.50 -4.99
C ALA A 120 -5.48 -10.70 -5.77
N ASP A 121 -6.61 -10.21 -5.27
CA ASP A 121 -7.92 -10.61 -5.79
C ASP A 121 -8.46 -9.62 -6.83
N LYS A 122 -8.05 -9.83 -8.09
CA LYS A 122 -8.58 -9.07 -9.23
C LYS A 122 -10.08 -9.34 -9.49
N ASP A 123 -10.59 -10.48 -9.02
CA ASP A 123 -11.96 -10.94 -9.35
C ASP A 123 -12.99 -10.67 -8.23
N ASN A 124 -12.56 -10.28 -7.03
CA ASN A 124 -13.44 -10.06 -5.88
C ASN A 124 -13.64 -8.58 -5.48
N LEU A 125 -13.15 -7.61 -6.23
CA LEU A 125 -13.43 -6.19 -5.98
C LEU A 125 -14.95 -5.90 -5.96
N SER A 126 -15.74 -6.67 -6.70
CA SER A 126 -17.20 -6.56 -6.71
C SER A 126 -17.88 -7.18 -5.47
N LYS A 127 -17.21 -8.09 -4.75
CA LYS A 127 -17.75 -8.79 -3.57
C LYS A 127 -17.35 -8.14 -2.24
N ILE A 128 -16.42 -7.18 -2.24
CA ILE A 128 -15.97 -6.47 -1.04
C ILE A 128 -16.85 -5.22 -0.81
N GLY A 129 -18.16 -5.38 -0.95
CA GLY A 129 -19.16 -4.35 -0.74
C GLY A 129 -19.16 -3.69 0.64
N ASP A 130 -18.48 -4.28 1.63
CA ASP A 130 -18.44 -3.85 3.02
C ASP A 130 -17.06 -3.38 3.52
N LEU A 131 -16.04 -3.38 2.67
CA LEU A 131 -14.76 -2.77 3.01
C LEU A 131 -14.88 -1.26 2.86
N LYS A 132 -14.99 -0.59 3.98
CA LYS A 132 -14.94 0.87 4.09
C LYS A 132 -13.55 1.42 3.76
N TRP A 133 -13.16 1.43 2.49
CA TRP A 133 -12.72 2.70 1.96
C TRP A 133 -13.91 3.63 2.11
N GLU A 134 -13.69 4.84 2.55
CA GLU A 134 -14.64 5.87 2.18
C GLU A 134 -14.66 5.84 0.65
N ARG A 135 -15.61 5.07 0.08
CA ARG A 135 -15.83 4.94 -1.37
C ARG A 135 -16.14 6.28 -2.05
N ASP A 136 -16.09 7.34 -1.27
CA ASP A 136 -16.16 8.73 -1.69
C ASP A 136 -14.77 9.35 -1.97
N ASP A 137 -13.67 8.59 -1.88
CA ASP A 137 -12.40 9.13 -2.39
C ASP A 137 -12.42 9.10 -3.91
N GLU A 138 -12.74 10.25 -4.45
CA GLU A 138 -12.79 10.55 -5.87
C GLU A 138 -11.48 10.16 -6.58
N ILE A 139 -10.32 10.25 -5.91
CA ILE A 139 -9.02 9.81 -6.44
C ILE A 139 -8.93 8.28 -6.48
N GLY A 140 -9.47 7.59 -5.48
CA GLY A 140 -9.51 6.12 -5.46
C GLY A 140 -10.21 5.54 -6.68
N ARG A 141 -11.34 6.12 -7.12
CA ARG A 141 -12.04 5.70 -8.34
C ARG A 141 -11.18 5.84 -9.60
N ALA A 142 -10.43 6.95 -9.69
CA ALA A 142 -9.51 7.17 -10.83
C ALA A 142 -8.36 6.15 -10.83
N VAL A 143 -7.80 5.85 -9.66
CA VAL A 143 -6.72 4.84 -9.51
C VAL A 143 -7.22 3.45 -9.87
N ASP A 144 -8.38 3.05 -9.40
CA ASP A 144 -8.99 1.76 -9.71
C ASP A 144 -9.27 1.63 -11.23
N TYR A 145 -9.76 2.70 -11.84
CA TYR A 145 -9.96 2.73 -13.29
C TYR A 145 -8.65 2.55 -14.05
N ILE A 146 -7.59 3.26 -13.66
CA ILE A 146 -6.26 3.10 -14.27
C ILE A 146 -5.78 1.66 -14.16
N ARG A 147 -5.83 1.06 -12.97
CA ARG A 147 -5.35 -0.30 -12.74
C ARG A 147 -6.06 -1.34 -13.60
N ASN A 148 -7.36 -1.18 -13.77
CA ASN A 148 -8.16 -2.14 -14.55
C ASN A 148 -8.03 -1.91 -16.06
N ASN A 149 -7.62 -0.72 -16.48
CA ASN A 149 -7.66 -0.30 -17.90
C ASN A 149 -6.31 0.22 -18.42
N PHE A 150 -5.20 0.14 -17.68
CA PHE A 150 -3.92 0.78 -18.06
C PHE A 150 -3.39 0.35 -19.43
N ARG A 151 -3.77 -0.84 -19.91
CA ARG A 151 -3.41 -1.34 -21.24
C ARG A 151 -4.15 -0.62 -22.37
N ALA A 152 -5.30 -0.02 -22.08
CA ALA A 152 -6.08 0.75 -23.02
C ALA A 152 -5.57 2.19 -23.12
N ASN A 153 -6.01 2.92 -24.15
CA ASN A 153 -5.75 4.34 -24.24
C ASN A 153 -6.63 5.09 -23.23
N ILE A 154 -6.06 5.57 -22.13
CA ILE A 154 -6.75 6.34 -21.10
C ILE A 154 -6.47 7.81 -21.31
N ALA A 155 -7.52 8.61 -21.50
CA ALA A 155 -7.44 10.06 -21.52
C ALA A 155 -7.69 10.64 -20.12
N ILE A 156 -7.21 11.86 -19.86
CA ILE A 156 -7.51 12.56 -18.61
C ILE A 156 -9.02 12.79 -18.42
N ALA A 157 -9.74 12.96 -19.52
CA ALA A 157 -11.20 13.11 -19.50
C ALA A 157 -11.88 11.88 -18.86
N ASP A 158 -11.42 10.67 -19.18
CA ASP A 158 -11.98 9.44 -18.62
C ASP A 158 -11.81 9.42 -17.09
N LEU A 159 -10.66 9.88 -16.59
CA LEU A 159 -10.39 9.96 -15.16
C LEU A 159 -11.22 11.05 -14.46
N VAL A 160 -11.48 12.15 -15.14
CA VAL A 160 -12.36 13.22 -14.67
C VAL A 160 -13.79 12.70 -14.51
N ASP A 161 -14.30 12.01 -15.53
CA ASP A 161 -15.66 11.47 -15.54
C ASP A 161 -15.85 10.39 -14.45
N ILE A 162 -14.90 9.46 -14.35
CA ILE A 162 -14.95 8.37 -13.36
C ILE A 162 -14.80 8.88 -11.92
N SER A 163 -13.90 9.84 -11.70
CA SER A 163 -13.67 10.36 -10.36
C SER A 163 -14.76 11.33 -9.90
N GLY A 164 -15.42 12.02 -10.83
CA GLY A 164 -16.29 13.14 -10.53
C GLY A 164 -15.55 14.44 -10.17
N LEU A 165 -14.22 14.43 -10.31
CA LEU A 165 -13.36 15.60 -10.08
C LEU A 165 -13.21 16.42 -11.35
N ASN A 166 -13.02 17.74 -11.20
CA ASN A 166 -12.49 18.50 -12.33
C ASN A 166 -10.98 18.24 -12.50
N HIS A 167 -10.46 18.52 -13.69
CA HIS A 167 -9.06 18.30 -14.05
C HIS A 167 -8.05 18.83 -13.02
N ARG A 168 -8.28 20.03 -12.49
CA ARG A 168 -7.36 20.68 -11.54
C ARG A 168 -7.33 19.95 -10.19
N LYS A 169 -8.49 19.53 -9.68
CA LYS A 169 -8.59 18.76 -8.42
C LYS A 169 -8.01 17.37 -8.60
N LEU A 170 -8.28 16.70 -9.72
CA LEU A 170 -7.71 15.41 -10.06
C LEU A 170 -6.18 15.48 -10.09
N HIS A 171 -5.61 16.43 -10.84
CA HIS A 171 -4.17 16.62 -10.94
C HIS A 171 -3.53 16.89 -9.57
N ARG A 172 -4.11 17.81 -8.79
CA ARG A 172 -3.63 18.14 -7.45
C ARG A 172 -3.69 16.93 -6.52
N GLY A 173 -4.79 16.16 -6.52
CA GLY A 173 -4.94 14.97 -5.71
C GLY A 173 -3.88 13.91 -6.02
N PHE A 174 -3.56 13.69 -7.31
CA PHE A 174 -2.48 12.79 -7.69
C PHE A 174 -1.10 13.28 -7.23
N ILE A 175 -0.80 14.57 -7.37
CA ILE A 175 0.45 15.15 -6.87
C ILE A 175 0.56 15.04 -5.33
N GLU A 176 -0.52 15.35 -4.61
CA GLU A 176 -0.54 15.29 -3.14
C GLU A 176 -0.41 13.86 -2.61
N LEU A 177 -1.05 12.88 -3.27
CA LEU A 177 -1.04 11.46 -2.85
C LEU A 177 0.19 10.72 -3.35
N PHE A 178 0.55 10.91 -4.61
CA PHE A 178 1.52 10.06 -5.31
C PHE A 178 2.80 10.80 -5.71
N GLY A 179 2.88 12.11 -5.50
CA GLY A 179 4.01 12.94 -5.93
C GLY A 179 4.15 13.07 -7.45
N ILE A 180 3.22 12.55 -8.25
CA ILE A 180 3.27 12.51 -9.71
C ILE A 180 1.90 12.84 -10.33
N ALA A 181 1.92 13.32 -11.57
CA ALA A 181 0.70 13.62 -12.33
C ALA A 181 -0.03 12.32 -12.76
N PRO A 182 -1.36 12.37 -13.03
CA PRO A 182 -2.14 11.19 -13.44
C PRO A 182 -1.57 10.44 -14.65
N MET A 183 -1.12 11.14 -15.67
CA MET A 183 -0.51 10.49 -16.86
C MET A 183 0.82 9.79 -16.54
N GLN A 184 1.62 10.37 -15.64
CA GLN A 184 2.84 9.72 -15.16
C GLN A 184 2.52 8.47 -14.35
N PHE A 185 1.44 8.49 -13.57
CA PHE A 185 0.96 7.32 -12.84
C PHE A 185 0.57 6.19 -13.79
N ILE A 186 -0.19 6.48 -14.86
CA ILE A 186 -0.53 5.50 -15.92
C ILE A 186 0.74 4.91 -16.53
N THR A 187 1.68 5.78 -16.93
CA THR A 187 2.94 5.33 -17.55
C THR A 187 3.75 4.42 -16.62
N ARG A 188 3.85 4.76 -15.32
CA ARG A 188 4.52 3.90 -14.33
C ARG A 188 3.84 2.56 -14.17
N THR A 189 2.51 2.52 -14.08
CA THR A 189 1.73 1.27 -14.01
C THR A 189 2.00 0.37 -15.22
N ARG A 190 2.10 0.96 -16.41
CA ARG A 190 2.44 0.22 -17.65
C ARG A 190 3.87 -0.33 -17.60
N ILE A 191 4.84 0.47 -17.14
CA ILE A 191 6.24 0.03 -17.02
C ILE A 191 6.36 -1.14 -16.04
N GLU A 192 5.69 -1.07 -14.88
CA GLU A 192 5.70 -2.15 -13.90
C GLU A 192 5.17 -3.46 -14.51
N ALA A 193 4.00 -3.41 -15.13
CA ALA A 193 3.41 -4.57 -15.81
C ALA A 193 4.31 -5.10 -16.94
N ALA A 194 4.97 -4.21 -17.68
CA ALA A 194 5.92 -4.61 -18.73
C ALA A 194 7.18 -5.28 -18.14
N CYS A 195 7.68 -4.81 -17.01
CA CYS A 195 8.80 -5.45 -16.30
C CYS A 195 8.41 -6.86 -15.82
N ASP A 196 7.22 -7.01 -15.24
CA ASP A 196 6.70 -8.31 -14.80
C ASP A 196 6.54 -9.27 -15.98
N ASP A 197 6.01 -8.82 -17.09
CA ASP A 197 5.87 -9.61 -18.33
C ASP A 197 7.24 -10.02 -18.88
N LEU A 198 8.24 -9.15 -18.86
CA LEU A 198 9.61 -9.48 -19.31
C LEU A 198 10.28 -10.52 -18.42
N LEU A 199 10.04 -10.48 -17.11
CA LEU A 199 10.62 -11.42 -16.15
C LEU A 199 9.91 -12.78 -16.16
N SER A 200 8.60 -12.80 -16.43
CA SER A 200 7.76 -13.99 -16.34
C SER A 200 7.48 -14.67 -17.69
N THR A 201 7.74 -14.00 -18.80
CA THR A 201 7.42 -14.53 -20.14
C THR A 201 8.63 -14.47 -21.07
N GLY A 202 8.64 -15.30 -22.10
CA GLY A 202 9.65 -15.25 -23.17
C GLY A 202 9.31 -14.29 -24.32
N LYS A 203 8.40 -13.35 -24.13
CA LYS A 203 7.95 -12.42 -25.17
C LYS A 203 9.07 -11.44 -25.57
N LYS A 204 9.05 -11.02 -26.84
CA LYS A 204 9.95 -9.95 -27.33
C LYS A 204 9.55 -8.61 -26.73
N LEU A 205 10.53 -7.73 -26.46
CA LEU A 205 10.33 -6.41 -25.88
C LEU A 205 9.22 -5.60 -26.60
N ALA A 206 9.21 -5.60 -27.94
CA ALA A 206 8.20 -4.87 -28.72
C ALA A 206 6.78 -5.40 -28.46
N GLN A 207 6.62 -6.72 -28.29
CA GLN A 207 5.33 -7.32 -27.98
C GLN A 207 4.89 -6.96 -26.56
N VAL A 208 5.81 -7.01 -25.59
CA VAL A 208 5.54 -6.62 -24.20
C VAL A 208 5.12 -5.15 -24.13
N ALA A 209 5.77 -4.26 -24.88
CA ALA A 209 5.38 -2.85 -24.94
C ALA A 209 3.94 -2.68 -25.42
N VAL A 210 3.60 -3.29 -26.56
CA VAL A 210 2.23 -3.23 -27.12
C VAL A 210 1.20 -3.82 -26.15
N ASP A 211 1.50 -4.99 -25.57
CA ASP A 211 0.59 -5.68 -24.62
C ASP A 211 0.32 -4.85 -23.36
N ASN A 212 1.21 -3.91 -23.02
CA ASN A 212 1.09 -3.04 -21.84
C ASN A 212 0.73 -1.58 -22.18
N GLY A 213 0.28 -1.33 -23.42
CA GLY A 213 -0.33 -0.06 -23.82
C GLY A 213 0.64 1.04 -24.24
N PHE A 214 1.87 0.66 -24.67
CA PHE A 214 2.85 1.57 -25.27
C PHE A 214 2.74 1.61 -26.79
#